data_80bb858ac7a22e6f28b46a8685afee52
#
_entry.id   80bb858ac7a22e6f28b46a8685afee52
#
_cell.length_a   1.000
_cell.length_b   1.000
_cell.length_c   1.000
_cell.angle_alpha   90.00
_cell.angle_beta   90.00
_cell.angle_gamma   90.00
#
_symmetry.space_group_name_H-M   'P 1'
#
loop_
_entity.id
_entity.type
_entity.pdbx_description
1 polymer ?
#
loop_
_entity_poly.entity_id
_entity_poly.type
_entity_poly.pdbx_seq_one_letter_code
_entity_poly.pdbx_strand_id
1 'polypeptide(L)'
;MSEKAMVLCSGGVDSTTCLALAIEKHGKENVCALSIYYGQKHVKEIQAAKAVLEYYGIEGTSLDLTPVFAYSDCSLLSHSTEDIPEESYAEQLAQRGGKPVTTYVPFRNGLFLSAAASVALSKNCSVIYYGAHHDDAAGNAYPDCSEEFELQRDLLRCASRRCRRQCLSRLQ
;
A
#
# COMPACT_ATOMS: atom_id res chain seq x y z
N MET A 1 -13.40 -16.56 18.21
CA MET A 1 -12.16 -15.75 18.37
C MET A 1 -12.27 -14.62 17.35
N SER A 2 -12.08 -13.39 17.78
CA SER A 2 -12.08 -12.22 16.90
C SER A 2 -10.92 -12.32 15.89
N GLU A 3 -11.22 -11.99 14.65
CA GLU A 3 -10.25 -12.02 13.55
C GLU A 3 -9.27 -10.84 13.69
N LYS A 4 -7.97 -11.10 13.75
CA LYS A 4 -6.95 -10.05 13.88
C LYS A 4 -6.57 -9.50 12.51
N ALA A 5 -6.53 -8.18 12.39
CA ALA A 5 -6.28 -7.47 11.13
C ALA A 5 -5.00 -6.64 11.18
N MET A 6 -4.30 -6.57 10.04
CA MET A 6 -3.21 -5.65 9.79
C MET A 6 -3.61 -4.62 8.75
N VAL A 7 -3.26 -3.36 8.96
CA VAL A 7 -3.52 -2.26 8.01
C VAL A 7 -2.21 -1.69 7.51
N LEU A 8 -2.03 -1.62 6.19
CA LEU A 8 -0.96 -0.83 5.59
C LEU A 8 -1.34 0.66 5.73
N CYS A 9 -0.60 1.38 6.59
CA CYS A 9 -0.92 2.77 6.97
C CYS A 9 0.18 3.72 6.52
N SER A 10 -0.12 4.55 5.53
CA SER A 10 0.76 5.64 5.04
C SER A 10 0.41 6.99 5.67
N GLY A 11 -0.73 7.10 6.36
CA GLY A 11 -1.26 8.37 6.87
C GLY A 11 -2.04 9.19 5.86
N GLY A 12 -2.17 8.75 4.61
CA GLY A 12 -3.06 9.31 3.61
C GLY A 12 -4.53 8.92 3.86
N VAL A 13 -5.46 9.59 3.14
CA VAL A 13 -6.91 9.44 3.32
C VAL A 13 -7.33 7.97 3.21
N ASP A 14 -6.90 7.27 2.17
CA ASP A 14 -7.32 5.89 1.89
C ASP A 14 -6.86 4.92 2.96
N SER A 15 -5.59 5.01 3.36
CA SER A 15 -5.04 4.15 4.41
C SER A 15 -5.67 4.44 5.78
N THR A 16 -6.02 5.69 6.05
CA THR A 16 -6.72 6.10 7.27
C THR A 16 -8.16 5.57 7.26
N THR A 17 -8.83 5.61 6.12
CA THR A 17 -10.17 5.01 5.93
C THR A 17 -10.11 3.49 6.14
N CYS A 18 -9.12 2.82 5.57
CA CYS A 18 -8.90 1.39 5.82
C CYS A 18 -8.70 1.08 7.30
N LEU A 19 -7.96 1.93 8.02
CA LEU A 19 -7.74 1.77 9.45
C LEU A 19 -9.04 1.91 10.24
N ALA A 20 -9.84 2.95 9.94
CA ALA A 20 -11.12 3.16 10.60
C ALA A 20 -12.08 1.98 10.38
N LEU A 21 -12.20 1.48 9.14
CA LEU A 21 -13.02 0.32 8.81
C LEU A 21 -12.53 -0.97 9.48
N ALA A 22 -11.23 -1.16 9.58
CA ALA A 22 -10.68 -2.31 10.28
C ALA A 22 -10.99 -2.26 11.79
N ILE A 23 -10.88 -1.09 12.41
CA ILE A 23 -11.23 -0.87 13.82
C ILE A 23 -12.72 -1.12 14.05
N GLU A 24 -13.59 -0.59 13.20
CA GLU A 24 -15.04 -0.81 13.28
C GLU A 24 -15.40 -2.29 13.20
N LYS A 25 -14.76 -3.03 12.28
CA LYS A 25 -15.10 -4.43 12.02
C LYS A 25 -14.52 -5.41 13.02
N HIS A 26 -13.28 -5.19 13.47
CA HIS A 26 -12.55 -6.18 14.27
C HIS A 26 -12.37 -5.78 15.74
N GLY A 27 -12.65 -4.52 16.07
CA GLY A 27 -12.31 -3.93 17.35
C GLY A 27 -10.84 -3.48 17.42
N LYS A 28 -10.60 -2.38 18.10
CA LYS A 28 -9.28 -1.74 18.21
C LYS A 28 -8.17 -2.70 18.68
N GLU A 29 -8.49 -3.56 19.64
CA GLU A 29 -7.56 -4.53 20.24
C GLU A 29 -7.12 -5.64 19.26
N ASN A 30 -7.83 -5.79 18.16
CA ASN A 30 -7.54 -6.79 17.13
C ASN A 30 -6.95 -6.17 15.84
N VAL A 31 -6.59 -4.88 15.89
CA VAL A 31 -6.00 -4.17 14.75
C VAL A 31 -4.57 -3.77 15.08
N CYS A 32 -3.66 -4.00 14.15
CA CYS A 32 -2.30 -3.44 14.15
C CYS A 32 -1.99 -2.82 12.79
N ALA A 33 -1.03 -1.92 12.75
CA ALA A 33 -0.65 -1.23 11.53
C ALA A 33 0.80 -1.51 11.12
N LEU A 34 1.04 -1.48 9.81
CA LEU A 34 2.37 -1.53 9.22
C LEU A 34 2.55 -0.30 8.33
N SER A 35 3.52 0.54 8.67
CA SER A 35 3.97 1.66 7.84
C SER A 35 5.26 1.26 7.11
N ILE A 36 5.31 1.49 5.79
CA ILE A 36 6.46 1.12 4.98
C ILE A 36 7.13 2.39 4.46
N TYR A 37 8.41 2.52 4.78
CA TYR A 37 9.29 3.52 4.19
C TYR A 37 10.03 2.89 3.01
N TYR A 38 10.06 3.60 1.88
CA TYR A 38 10.66 3.10 0.64
C TYR A 38 11.55 4.15 -0.06
N GLY A 39 11.95 5.18 0.69
CA GLY A 39 12.76 6.30 0.18
C GLY A 39 11.95 7.38 -0.52
N GLN A 40 10.65 7.52 -0.22
CA GLN A 40 9.79 8.56 -0.80
C GLN A 40 10.24 9.97 -0.44
N LYS A 41 10.06 10.92 -1.37
CA LYS A 41 10.36 12.36 -1.16
C LYS A 41 9.51 12.98 -0.03
N HIS A 42 8.27 12.51 0.15
CA HIS A 42 7.32 13.08 1.10
C HIS A 42 7.48 12.49 2.52
N VAL A 43 8.44 13.00 3.28
CA VAL A 43 8.65 12.62 4.69
C VAL A 43 7.44 12.92 5.59
N LYS A 44 6.59 13.88 5.19
CA LYS A 44 5.36 14.23 5.91
C LYS A 44 4.39 13.05 6.06
N GLU A 45 4.39 12.11 5.13
CA GLU A 45 3.55 10.90 5.20
C GLU A 45 3.87 10.05 6.44
N ILE A 46 5.15 9.94 6.80
CA ILE A 46 5.57 9.16 7.97
C ILE A 46 5.04 9.81 9.27
N GLN A 47 5.11 11.15 9.33
CA GLN A 47 4.59 11.90 10.48
C GLN A 47 3.07 11.80 10.55
N ALA A 48 2.38 11.87 9.40
CA ALA A 48 0.93 11.69 9.32
C ALA A 48 0.51 10.29 9.76
N ALA A 49 1.19 9.24 9.30
CA ALA A 49 0.92 7.87 9.73
C ALA A 49 1.06 7.73 11.25
N LYS A 50 2.13 8.28 11.83
CA LYS A 50 2.34 8.27 13.28
C LYS A 50 1.22 8.98 14.03
N ALA A 51 0.83 10.19 13.59
CA ALA A 51 -0.24 10.96 14.21
C ALA A 51 -1.60 10.23 14.15
N VAL A 52 -1.90 9.60 13.00
CA VAL A 52 -3.12 8.79 12.82
C VAL A 52 -3.13 7.60 13.79
N LEU A 53 -2.02 6.87 13.89
CA LEU A 53 -1.91 5.71 14.78
C LEU A 53 -2.01 6.12 16.26
N GLU A 54 -1.39 7.22 16.64
CA GLU A 54 -1.51 7.80 17.99
C GLU A 54 -2.95 8.20 18.31
N TYR A 55 -3.64 8.87 17.37
CA TYR A 55 -5.04 9.27 17.55
C TYR A 55 -5.97 8.08 17.82
N TYR A 56 -5.82 7.01 17.03
CA TYR A 56 -6.62 5.79 17.23
C TYR A 56 -6.07 4.90 18.36
N GLY A 57 -4.84 5.15 18.83
CA GLY A 57 -4.12 4.34 19.82
C GLY A 57 -3.88 2.92 19.33
N ILE A 58 -3.45 2.78 18.08
CA ILE A 58 -3.13 1.50 17.42
C ILE A 58 -1.62 1.26 17.45
N GLU A 59 -1.23 0.01 17.74
CA GLU A 59 0.16 -0.42 17.64
C GLU A 59 0.64 -0.35 16.19
N GLY A 60 1.67 0.45 15.92
CA GLY A 60 2.33 0.57 14.62
C GLY A 60 3.68 -0.10 14.57
N THR A 61 3.96 -0.78 13.48
CA THR A 61 5.28 -1.31 13.11
C THR A 61 5.78 -0.57 11.89
N SER A 62 7.06 -0.22 11.83
CA SER A 62 7.68 0.41 10.65
C SER A 62 8.65 -0.55 9.98
N LEU A 63 8.66 -0.55 8.65
CA LEU A 63 9.58 -1.34 7.83
C LEU A 63 10.25 -0.42 6.81
N ASP A 64 11.58 -0.51 6.70
CA ASP A 64 12.36 0.24 5.70
C ASP A 64 12.70 -0.68 4.51
N LEU A 65 12.16 -0.35 3.35
CA LEU A 65 12.42 -1.01 2.07
C LEU A 65 13.23 -0.13 1.10
N THR A 66 13.80 0.99 1.58
CA THR A 66 14.62 1.90 0.75
C THR A 66 15.70 1.16 -0.05
N PRO A 67 16.44 0.18 0.50
CA PRO A 67 17.48 -0.52 -0.26
C PRO A 67 16.95 -1.28 -1.47
N VAL A 68 15.69 -1.74 -1.44
CA VAL A 68 15.09 -2.47 -2.56
C VAL A 68 14.76 -1.53 -3.72
N PHE A 69 14.33 -0.31 -3.40
CA PHE A 69 13.96 0.68 -4.40
C PHE A 69 15.09 1.61 -4.83
N ALA A 70 16.29 1.43 -4.30
CA ALA A 70 17.49 2.21 -4.66
C ALA A 70 17.88 2.09 -6.15
N TYR A 71 17.38 1.07 -6.85
CA TYR A 71 17.64 0.82 -8.27
C TYR A 71 16.56 1.40 -9.19
N SER A 72 15.56 2.07 -8.65
CA SER A 72 14.47 2.68 -9.42
C SER A 72 14.73 4.18 -9.63
N ASP A 73 14.53 4.68 -10.86
CA ASP A 73 14.63 6.10 -11.21
C ASP A 73 13.28 6.84 -11.06
N CYS A 74 12.32 6.27 -10.31
CA CYS A 74 11.00 6.85 -10.12
C CYS A 74 11.06 8.24 -9.49
N SER A 75 10.29 9.19 -10.03
CA SER A 75 10.24 10.58 -9.57
C SER A 75 9.78 10.76 -8.11
N LEU A 76 9.09 9.77 -7.52
CA LEU A 76 8.68 9.80 -6.12
C LEU A 76 9.82 9.52 -5.13
N LEU A 77 10.94 8.96 -5.58
CA LEU A 77 12.04 8.55 -4.71
C LEU A 77 12.99 9.72 -4.43
N SER A 78 13.49 9.79 -3.21
CA SER A 78 14.30 10.91 -2.73
C SER A 78 15.64 11.08 -3.47
N HIS A 79 16.18 10.00 -4.03
CA HIS A 79 17.41 10.01 -4.82
C HIS A 79 17.18 10.36 -6.30
N SER A 80 15.93 10.35 -6.78
CA SER A 80 15.60 10.73 -8.14
C SER A 80 15.74 12.23 -8.35
N THR A 81 16.34 12.61 -9.47
CA THR A 81 16.44 14.01 -9.94
C THR A 81 15.22 14.44 -10.73
N GLU A 82 14.34 13.50 -11.09
CA GLU A 82 13.11 13.76 -11.80
C GLU A 82 12.11 14.53 -10.93
N ASP A 83 11.46 15.55 -11.51
CA ASP A 83 10.36 16.24 -10.87
C ASP A 83 9.09 15.39 -10.91
N ILE A 84 8.24 15.56 -9.89
CA ILE A 84 6.92 14.92 -9.89
C ILE A 84 6.04 15.68 -10.89
N PRO A 85 5.49 15.00 -11.92
CA PRO A 85 4.66 15.65 -12.92
C PRO A 85 3.38 16.23 -12.31
N GLU A 86 2.93 17.37 -12.82
CA GLU A 86 1.65 17.99 -12.46
C GLU A 86 0.51 17.55 -13.43
N GLU A 87 0.86 16.93 -14.56
CA GLU A 87 -0.08 16.45 -15.57
C GLU A 87 -0.92 15.28 -15.06
N SER A 88 -2.14 15.17 -15.58
CA SER A 88 -3.02 14.03 -15.31
C SER A 88 -2.43 12.71 -15.80
N TYR A 89 -2.86 11.59 -15.23
CA TYR A 89 -2.42 10.25 -15.66
C TYR A 89 -2.71 9.99 -17.15
N ALA A 90 -3.83 10.49 -17.66
CA ALA A 90 -4.20 10.34 -19.06
C ALA A 90 -3.22 11.06 -20.00
N GLU A 91 -2.80 12.27 -19.65
CA GLU A 91 -1.82 13.04 -20.41
C GLU A 91 -0.44 12.39 -20.38
N GLN A 92 0.01 11.95 -19.21
CA GLN A 92 1.28 11.24 -19.07
C GLN A 92 1.30 9.94 -19.88
N LEU A 93 0.23 9.13 -19.83
CA LEU A 93 0.13 7.90 -20.61
C LEU A 93 0.14 8.14 -22.12
N ALA A 94 -0.57 9.19 -22.60
CA ALA A 94 -0.57 9.57 -24.01
C ALA A 94 0.83 9.96 -24.48
N GLN A 95 1.55 10.77 -23.72
CA GLN A 95 2.93 11.19 -24.03
C GLN A 95 3.92 10.02 -23.99
N ARG A 96 3.71 9.03 -23.15
CA ARG A 96 4.60 7.89 -22.94
C ARG A 96 4.27 6.64 -23.79
N GLY A 97 3.28 6.74 -24.70
CA GLY A 97 2.89 5.62 -25.55
C GLY A 97 2.36 4.41 -24.77
N GLY A 98 1.61 4.63 -23.70
CA GLY A 98 1.03 3.58 -22.85
C GLY A 98 1.99 2.92 -21.83
N LYS A 99 3.21 3.45 -21.69
CA LYS A 99 4.11 3.03 -20.60
C LYS A 99 3.62 3.61 -19.26
N PRO A 100 3.92 2.95 -18.12
CA PRO A 100 3.57 3.44 -16.80
C PRO A 100 4.04 4.89 -16.57
N VAL A 101 3.31 5.63 -15.73
CA VAL A 101 3.65 7.01 -15.36
C VAL A 101 5.00 7.09 -14.65
N THR A 102 5.65 8.28 -14.65
CA THR A 102 6.97 8.45 -14.01
C THR A 102 6.94 8.28 -12.50
N THR A 103 5.75 8.43 -11.89
CA THR A 103 5.51 8.18 -10.46
C THR A 103 5.32 6.70 -10.13
N TYR A 104 5.31 5.81 -11.13
CA TYR A 104 5.23 4.38 -10.88
C TYR A 104 6.55 3.84 -10.31
N VAL A 105 6.51 3.39 -9.07
CA VAL A 105 7.61 2.62 -8.46
C VAL A 105 7.40 1.15 -8.80
N PRO A 106 8.32 0.51 -9.58
CA PRO A 106 8.10 -0.84 -10.09
C PRO A 106 7.79 -1.86 -8.99
N PHE A 107 6.64 -2.54 -9.13
CA PHE A 107 6.17 -3.61 -8.25
C PHE A 107 6.03 -3.20 -6.76
N ARG A 108 5.87 -1.91 -6.46
CA ARG A 108 5.81 -1.40 -5.08
C ARG A 108 4.69 -2.03 -4.27
N ASN A 109 3.48 -2.05 -4.80
CA ASN A 109 2.31 -2.59 -4.09
C ASN A 109 2.42 -4.10 -3.89
N GLY A 110 2.96 -4.82 -4.87
CA GLY A 110 3.25 -6.24 -4.76
C GLY A 110 4.24 -6.57 -3.64
N LEU A 111 5.33 -5.80 -3.56
CA LEU A 111 6.32 -5.94 -2.50
C LEU A 111 5.75 -5.56 -1.13
N PHE A 112 4.99 -4.47 -1.04
CA PHE A 112 4.34 -4.05 0.21
C PHE A 112 3.38 -5.12 0.73
N LEU A 113 2.57 -5.71 -0.14
CA LEU A 113 1.65 -6.79 0.24
C LEU A 113 2.40 -8.06 0.64
N SER A 114 3.51 -8.38 -0.01
CA SER A 114 4.34 -9.54 0.35
C SER A 114 5.00 -9.36 1.72
N ALA A 115 5.57 -8.18 1.98
CA ALA A 115 6.14 -7.84 3.28
C ALA A 115 5.06 -7.82 4.37
N ALA A 116 3.90 -7.21 4.09
CA ALA A 116 2.77 -7.19 5.00
C ALA A 116 2.26 -8.60 5.33
N ALA A 117 2.21 -9.50 4.34
CA ALA A 117 1.80 -10.89 4.57
C ALA A 117 2.75 -11.62 5.54
N SER A 118 4.07 -11.42 5.39
CA SER A 118 5.06 -11.99 6.29
C SER A 118 4.91 -11.49 7.72
N VAL A 119 4.76 -10.16 7.89
CA VAL A 119 4.58 -9.54 9.22
C VAL A 119 3.22 -9.93 9.82
N ALA A 120 2.15 -9.96 9.02
CA ALA A 120 0.80 -10.33 9.44
C ALA A 120 0.76 -11.77 10.00
N LEU A 121 1.39 -12.71 9.28
CA LEU A 121 1.49 -14.10 9.76
C LEU A 121 2.24 -14.18 11.09
N SER A 122 3.34 -13.44 11.23
CA SER A 122 4.12 -13.41 12.49
C SER A 122 3.35 -12.80 13.65
N LYS A 123 2.42 -11.88 13.38
CA LYS A 123 1.54 -11.25 14.38
C LYS A 123 0.19 -11.98 14.55
N ASN A 124 -0.01 -13.14 13.91
CA ASN A 124 -1.26 -13.91 13.89
C ASN A 124 -2.46 -13.11 13.31
N CYS A 125 -2.22 -12.22 12.37
CA CYS A 125 -3.30 -11.55 11.63
C CYS A 125 -3.79 -12.43 10.49
N SER A 126 -5.12 -12.45 10.28
CA SER A 126 -5.77 -13.24 9.23
C SER A 126 -6.26 -12.37 8.06
N VAL A 127 -6.23 -11.04 8.22
CA VAL A 127 -6.67 -10.07 7.22
C VAL A 127 -5.65 -8.95 7.07
N ILE A 128 -5.46 -8.47 5.84
CA ILE A 128 -4.67 -7.28 5.53
C ILE A 128 -5.57 -6.29 4.80
N TYR A 129 -5.59 -5.05 5.28
CA TYR A 129 -6.24 -3.90 4.65
C TYR A 129 -5.19 -3.03 3.98
N TYR A 130 -5.47 -2.58 2.77
CA TYR A 130 -4.65 -1.58 2.08
C TYR A 130 -5.50 -0.70 1.17
N GLY A 131 -5.14 0.58 1.07
CA GLY A 131 -5.80 1.54 0.20
C GLY A 131 -5.23 1.47 -1.22
N ALA A 132 -6.01 0.92 -2.16
CA ALA A 132 -5.73 0.96 -3.58
C ALA A 132 -7.02 1.33 -4.32
N HIS A 133 -6.91 2.23 -5.30
CA HIS A 133 -8.02 2.67 -6.13
C HIS A 133 -8.06 1.90 -7.44
N HIS A 134 -9.27 1.64 -7.93
CA HIS A 134 -9.47 1.10 -9.27
C HIS A 134 -8.89 2.01 -10.35
N ASP A 135 -9.00 3.33 -10.17
CA ASP A 135 -8.52 4.32 -11.12
C ASP A 135 -6.99 4.34 -11.26
N ASP A 136 -6.25 3.86 -10.25
CA ASP A 136 -4.79 3.74 -10.33
C ASP A 136 -4.35 2.74 -11.42
N ALA A 137 -5.19 1.77 -11.76
CA ALA A 137 -4.93 0.81 -12.83
C ALA A 137 -5.30 1.32 -14.22
N ALA A 138 -6.05 2.44 -14.31
CA ALA A 138 -6.58 2.94 -15.58
C ALA A 138 -5.46 3.24 -16.58
N GLY A 139 -5.59 2.68 -17.80
CA GLY A 139 -4.64 2.89 -18.87
C GLY A 139 -3.23 2.38 -18.58
N ASN A 140 -3.04 1.47 -17.61
CA ASN A 140 -1.73 0.96 -17.19
C ASN A 140 -0.85 1.99 -16.44
N ALA A 141 -1.46 2.97 -15.79
CA ALA A 141 -0.72 3.98 -15.00
C ALA A 141 0.10 3.32 -13.89
N TYR A 142 -0.54 2.44 -13.12
CA TYR A 142 0.09 1.62 -12.07
C TYR A 142 -0.27 0.15 -12.28
N PRO A 143 0.54 -0.61 -13.02
CA PRO A 143 0.23 -2.00 -13.43
C PRO A 143 -0.06 -2.95 -12.27
N ASP A 144 0.56 -2.74 -11.12
CA ASP A 144 0.38 -3.56 -9.92
C ASP A 144 -0.87 -3.19 -9.08
N CYS A 145 -1.72 -2.30 -9.60
CA CYS A 145 -3.07 -2.03 -9.11
C CYS A 145 -4.16 -2.70 -9.97
N SER A 146 -3.80 -3.36 -11.07
CA SER A 146 -4.76 -3.96 -12.01
C SER A 146 -5.44 -5.23 -11.47
N GLU A 147 -6.63 -5.55 -12.02
CA GLU A 147 -7.33 -6.81 -11.70
C GLU A 147 -6.51 -8.03 -12.12
N GLU A 148 -5.75 -7.96 -13.22
CA GLU A 148 -4.87 -9.02 -13.67
C GLU A 148 -3.76 -9.29 -12.66
N PHE A 149 -3.19 -8.24 -12.08
CA PHE A 149 -2.26 -8.36 -10.96
C PHE A 149 -2.94 -8.96 -9.74
N GLU A 150 -4.22 -8.64 -9.51
CA GLU A 150 -5.02 -9.27 -8.45
C GLU A 150 -5.17 -10.77 -8.61
N LEU A 151 -5.32 -11.29 -9.83
CA LEU A 151 -5.37 -12.73 -10.13
C LEU A 151 -4.03 -13.42 -9.90
N GLN A 152 -2.92 -12.77 -10.23
CA GLN A 152 -1.57 -13.28 -9.92
C GLN A 152 -1.29 -13.37 -8.41
N ARG A 153 -2.08 -12.65 -7.59
CA ARG A 153 -2.06 -12.77 -6.11
C ARG A 153 -2.47 -14.14 -5.59
N ASP A 154 -3.03 -15.01 -6.40
CA ASP A 154 -3.31 -16.41 -6.00
C ASP A 154 -2.02 -17.19 -5.67
N LEU A 155 -0.88 -16.75 -6.16
CA LEU A 155 0.42 -17.25 -5.71
C LEU A 155 0.71 -16.93 -4.23
N LEU A 156 0.20 -15.81 -3.73
CA LEU A 156 0.30 -15.45 -2.30
C LEU A 156 -0.78 -16.12 -1.43
N ARG A 157 -1.87 -16.63 -2.02
CA ARG A 157 -2.83 -17.53 -1.35
C ARG A 157 -2.21 -18.86 -0.98
N CYS A 158 -1.24 -19.33 -1.77
CA CYS A 158 -0.52 -20.57 -1.46
C CYS A 158 0.34 -20.46 -0.19
N ALA A 159 0.88 -19.27 0.10
CA ALA A 159 1.70 -19.04 1.30
C ALA A 159 0.87 -18.84 2.57
N SER A 160 -0.40 -18.48 2.47
CA SER A 160 -1.25 -18.27 3.65
C SER A 160 -2.71 -18.68 3.42
N ARG A 161 -3.03 -19.95 3.64
CA ARG A 161 -4.44 -20.39 3.78
C ARG A 161 -5.20 -19.67 4.91
N ARG A 162 -4.54 -18.79 5.69
CA ARG A 162 -5.10 -18.08 6.84
C ARG A 162 -5.24 -16.56 6.64
N CYS A 163 -4.57 -15.93 5.67
CA CYS A 163 -4.64 -14.48 5.51
C CYS A 163 -5.54 -14.08 4.34
N ARG A 164 -6.63 -13.36 4.61
CA ARG A 164 -7.51 -12.76 3.60
C ARG A 164 -7.15 -11.29 3.40
N ARG A 165 -7.42 -10.77 2.21
CA ARG A 165 -7.19 -9.37 1.85
C ARG A 165 -8.51 -8.67 1.62
N GLN A 166 -8.58 -7.42 2.02
CA GLN A 166 -9.69 -6.54 1.69
C GLN A 166 -9.13 -5.26 1.09
N CYS A 167 -9.60 -4.94 -0.09
CA CYS A 167 -9.32 -3.69 -0.80
C CYS A 167 -10.57 -2.81 -0.76
N LEU A 168 -10.40 -1.49 -0.69
CA LEU A 168 -11.51 -0.52 -0.72
C LEU A 168 -12.35 -0.62 -2.00
N SER A 169 -11.77 -1.11 -3.11
CA SER A 169 -12.51 -1.29 -4.38
C SER A 169 -13.69 -2.26 -4.31
N ARG A 170 -13.86 -3.01 -3.21
CA ARG A 170 -15.02 -3.90 -2.99
C ARG A 170 -16.11 -3.30 -2.10
N LEU A 171 -16.00 -2.03 -1.75
CA LEU A 171 -16.97 -1.33 -0.90
C LEU A 171 -17.94 -0.47 -1.71
N GLN A 172 -18.12 -0.75 -3.01
CA GLN A 172 -19.21 -0.21 -3.86
C GLN A 172 -20.39 -1.15 -3.89
#